data_b2829903eecfc246d63e211c754f4577
#
_entry.id   b2829903eecfc246d63e211c754f4577
#
_cell.length_a   1.000
_cell.length_b   1.000
_cell.length_c   1.000
_cell.angle_alpha   90.00
_cell.angle_beta   90.00
_cell.angle_gamma   90.00
#
_symmetry.space_group_name_H-M   'P 1'
#
loop_
_entity.id
_entity.type
_entity.pdbx_description
1 polymer ?
#
loop_
_entity_poly.entity_id
_entity_poly.type
_entity_poly.pdbx_seq_one_letter_code
_entity_poly.pdbx_strand_id
1 'polypeptide(L)'
;GDDFMDRNTAPNSTDVMIGIGLILLILESVRRTNGMVLVTVTVLFLLYAFFGNYLPAPWTHKGYDLDRLVGYMYMSLEGIYGTAVDVSATLIILFTIFGAFLQYSGAGKFYIDFSFSAMGGKPTGAGRTVVLASFLLGGPSGSGVATTVTLGSVAYPMLAKAGYERNAAGGLLAAGGLGAIISPPVLGAAA
;
A
#
# COMPACT_ATOMS: atom_id res chain seq x y z
N GLY A 1 27.10 -7.20 -9.69
CA GLY A 1 27.04 -8.52 -10.09
C GLY A 1 26.98 -9.55 -8.98
N ASP A 2 27.25 -10.74 -9.37
CA ASP A 2 27.10 -11.95 -8.55
C ASP A 2 27.94 -11.90 -7.27
N ASP A 3 29.16 -11.35 -7.34
CA ASP A 3 30.03 -11.15 -6.16
C ASP A 3 29.42 -10.36 -5.00
N PHE A 4 28.46 -9.49 -5.26
CA PHE A 4 27.80 -8.71 -4.22
C PHE A 4 26.81 -9.58 -3.43
N MET A 5 26.02 -10.37 -4.11
CA MET A 5 25.04 -11.24 -3.47
C MET A 5 25.69 -12.44 -2.77
N ASP A 6 26.81 -12.93 -3.31
CA ASP A 6 27.55 -14.05 -2.74
C ASP A 6 28.19 -13.70 -1.38
N ARG A 7 28.43 -12.40 -1.12
CA ARG A 7 28.98 -11.92 0.16
C ARG A 7 27.93 -11.59 1.24
N ASN A 8 26.67 -11.90 1.02
CA ASN A 8 25.58 -11.56 1.96
C ASN A 8 25.79 -12.19 3.37
N THR A 9 26.49 -13.32 3.43
CA THR A 9 26.80 -14.02 4.69
C THR A 9 28.06 -13.51 5.38
N ALA A 10 28.94 -12.82 4.64
CA ALA A 10 30.20 -12.25 5.14
C ALA A 10 30.48 -10.89 4.46
N PRO A 11 29.70 -9.84 4.78
CA PRO A 11 29.85 -8.54 4.17
C PRO A 11 31.17 -7.87 4.56
N ASN A 12 31.74 -7.09 3.64
CA ASN A 12 32.90 -6.26 3.92
C ASN A 12 32.50 -5.04 4.77
N SER A 13 33.45 -4.41 5.46
CA SER A 13 33.19 -3.19 6.24
C SER A 13 32.52 -2.07 5.43
N THR A 14 32.84 -1.95 4.14
CA THR A 14 32.21 -0.99 3.23
C THR A 14 30.74 -1.33 2.99
N ASP A 15 30.42 -2.61 2.79
CA ASP A 15 29.05 -3.08 2.58
C ASP A 15 28.18 -2.80 3.83
N VAL A 16 28.76 -3.03 5.02
CA VAL A 16 28.09 -2.75 6.29
C VAL A 16 27.83 -1.25 6.47
N MET A 17 28.80 -0.40 6.19
CA MET A 17 28.64 1.06 6.30
C MET A 17 27.57 1.58 5.35
N ILE A 18 27.55 1.13 4.10
CA ILE A 18 26.55 1.54 3.11
C ILE A 18 25.16 1.01 3.50
N GLY A 19 25.08 -0.25 3.95
CA GLY A 19 23.83 -0.85 4.39
C GLY A 19 23.22 -0.15 5.61
N ILE A 20 24.03 0.22 6.61
CA ILE A 20 23.57 1.04 7.74
C ILE A 20 23.07 2.41 7.24
N GLY A 21 23.84 3.06 6.36
CA GLY A 21 23.44 4.34 5.79
C GLY A 21 22.08 4.25 5.07
N LEU A 22 21.85 3.20 4.28
CA LEU A 22 20.58 2.95 3.60
C LEU A 22 19.44 2.72 4.61
N ILE A 23 19.63 1.89 5.63
CA ILE A 23 18.63 1.63 6.67
C ILE A 23 18.24 2.94 7.36
N LEU A 24 19.21 3.79 7.73
CA LEU A 24 18.94 5.08 8.36
C LEU A 24 18.18 6.04 7.43
N LEU A 25 18.53 6.09 6.15
CA LEU A 25 17.82 6.89 5.16
C LEU A 25 16.37 6.43 4.96
N ILE A 26 16.14 5.12 4.94
CA ILE A 26 14.78 4.57 4.86
C ILE A 26 13.98 4.92 6.11
N LEU A 27 14.53 4.74 7.30
CA LEU A 27 13.86 5.11 8.55
C LEU A 27 13.51 6.59 8.60
N GLU A 28 14.43 7.47 8.15
CA GLU A 28 14.16 8.91 8.07
C GLU A 28 13.10 9.25 7.01
N SER A 29 13.09 8.56 5.88
CA SER A 29 12.05 8.72 4.85
C SER A 29 10.68 8.30 5.39
N VAL A 30 10.60 7.16 6.06
CA VAL A 30 9.37 6.67 6.71
C VAL A 30 8.90 7.63 7.79
N ARG A 31 9.82 8.19 8.59
CA ARG A 31 9.51 9.20 9.60
C ARG A 31 8.83 10.42 9.00
N ARG A 32 9.31 10.89 7.86
CA ARG A 32 8.77 12.08 7.17
C ARG A 32 7.44 11.84 6.49
N THR A 33 7.22 10.65 5.98
CA THR A 33 6.00 10.33 5.21
C THR A 33 4.89 9.74 6.08
N ASN A 34 5.22 8.80 6.97
CA ASN A 34 4.26 8.02 7.75
C ASN A 34 4.26 8.35 9.26
N GLY A 35 5.17 9.24 9.69
CA GLY A 35 5.31 9.63 11.09
C GLY A 35 6.14 8.66 11.92
N MET A 36 6.16 8.86 13.25
CA MET A 36 7.07 8.16 14.17
C MET A 36 6.62 6.75 14.53
N VAL A 37 5.34 6.42 14.40
CA VAL A 37 4.80 5.12 14.89
C VAL A 37 5.48 3.94 14.19
N LEU A 38 5.51 3.97 12.86
CA LEU A 38 6.10 2.89 12.06
C LEU A 38 7.62 2.78 12.29
N VAL A 39 8.30 3.92 12.41
CA VAL A 39 9.74 3.96 12.73
C VAL A 39 10.00 3.32 14.09
N THR A 40 9.21 3.66 15.11
CA THR A 40 9.36 3.09 16.46
C THR A 40 9.16 1.58 16.44
N VAL A 41 8.12 1.09 15.77
CA VAL A 41 7.87 -0.35 15.63
C VAL A 41 9.04 -1.05 14.94
N THR A 42 9.54 -0.50 13.82
CA THR A 42 10.69 -1.06 13.09
C THR A 42 11.95 -1.10 13.94
N VAL A 43 12.24 -0.01 14.65
CA VAL A 43 13.41 0.06 15.56
C VAL A 43 13.29 -0.96 16.70
N LEU A 44 12.10 -1.15 17.28
CA LEU A 44 11.88 -2.17 18.30
C LEU A 44 12.15 -3.58 17.78
N PHE A 45 11.73 -3.89 16.54
CA PHE A 45 12.05 -5.19 15.94
C PHE A 45 13.55 -5.35 15.64
N LEU A 46 14.23 -4.28 15.22
CA LEU A 46 15.69 -4.32 15.05
C LEU A 46 16.41 -4.54 16.39
N LEU A 47 15.98 -3.86 17.45
CA LEU A 47 16.52 -4.10 18.80
C LEU A 47 16.22 -5.53 19.27
N TYR A 48 15.03 -6.04 19.00
CA TYR A 48 14.70 -7.43 19.29
C TYR A 48 15.64 -8.40 18.55
N ALA A 49 15.94 -8.15 17.27
CA ALA A 49 16.88 -8.96 16.50
C ALA A 49 18.29 -8.99 17.12
N PHE A 50 18.77 -7.87 17.68
CA PHE A 50 20.08 -7.81 18.36
C PHE A 50 20.07 -8.44 19.76
N PHE A 51 19.03 -8.14 20.54
CA PHE A 51 18.99 -8.46 21.98
C PHE A 51 18.10 -9.65 22.34
N GLY A 52 17.62 -10.41 21.36
CA GLY A 52 16.73 -11.53 21.61
C GLY A 52 17.30 -12.65 22.47
N ASN A 53 18.62 -12.75 22.58
CA ASN A 53 19.32 -13.70 23.47
C ASN A 53 19.16 -13.39 24.96
N TYR A 54 18.79 -12.14 25.32
CA TYR A 54 18.55 -11.73 26.70
C TYR A 54 17.11 -11.89 27.15
N LEU A 55 16.20 -12.26 26.25
CA LEU A 55 14.79 -12.38 26.55
C LEU A 55 14.44 -13.78 27.12
N PRO A 56 13.43 -13.86 28.00
CA PRO A 56 12.96 -15.15 28.52
C PRO A 56 12.21 -15.95 27.44
N ALA A 57 12.20 -17.27 27.58
CA ALA A 57 11.35 -18.13 26.73
C ALA A 57 9.86 -17.74 26.88
N PRO A 58 9.07 -17.76 25.80
CA PRO A 58 9.35 -18.27 24.44
C PRO A 58 9.99 -17.27 23.47
N TRP A 59 10.30 -16.05 23.89
CA TRP A 59 10.75 -14.94 23.04
C TRP A 59 12.27 -14.93 22.78
N THR A 60 12.99 -15.87 23.41
CA THR A 60 14.44 -15.94 23.26
C THR A 60 14.85 -16.51 21.90
N HIS A 61 15.90 -15.90 21.31
CA HIS A 61 16.61 -16.42 20.13
C HIS A 61 18.11 -16.10 20.22
N LYS A 62 18.92 -16.65 19.32
CA LYS A 62 20.39 -16.53 19.38
C LYS A 62 20.95 -15.10 19.28
N GLY A 63 20.12 -14.11 18.88
CA GLY A 63 20.61 -12.78 18.49
C GLY A 63 21.30 -12.81 17.14
N TYR A 64 21.40 -11.64 16.51
CA TYR A 64 22.12 -11.46 15.25
C TYR A 64 23.24 -10.44 15.44
N ASP A 65 24.40 -10.71 14.84
CA ASP A 65 25.46 -9.74 14.73
C ASP A 65 25.13 -8.68 13.69
N LEU A 66 25.69 -7.49 13.84
CA LEU A 66 25.45 -6.35 12.96
C LEU A 66 25.72 -6.69 11.49
N ASP A 67 26.86 -7.30 11.23
CA ASP A 67 27.29 -7.66 9.86
C ASP A 67 26.30 -8.60 9.20
N ARG A 68 25.82 -9.60 9.93
CA ARG A 68 24.84 -10.56 9.44
C ARG A 68 23.48 -9.92 9.20
N LEU A 69 23.02 -9.04 10.10
CA LEU A 69 21.74 -8.34 9.93
C LEU A 69 21.78 -7.42 8.71
N VAL A 70 22.86 -6.65 8.57
CA VAL A 70 23.03 -5.74 7.42
C VAL A 70 23.18 -6.52 6.12
N GLY A 71 23.97 -7.60 6.12
CA GLY A 71 24.10 -8.49 4.96
C GLY A 71 22.76 -9.03 4.50
N TYR A 72 21.93 -9.52 5.40
CA TYR A 72 20.60 -10.01 5.09
C TYR A 72 19.68 -8.89 4.59
N MET A 73 19.64 -7.74 5.28
CA MET A 73 18.72 -6.66 4.93
C MET A 73 19.11 -5.90 3.65
N TYR A 74 20.42 -5.70 3.42
CA TYR A 74 20.91 -4.86 2.34
C TYR A 74 21.34 -5.66 1.10
N MET A 75 21.92 -6.85 1.28
CA MET A 75 22.58 -7.60 0.20
C MET A 75 21.74 -8.79 -0.31
N SER A 76 20.58 -9.07 0.29
CA SER A 76 19.70 -10.15 -0.15
C SER A 76 18.40 -9.64 -0.74
N LEU A 77 17.76 -10.46 -1.57
CA LEU A 77 16.41 -10.21 -2.11
C LEU A 77 15.28 -10.54 -1.11
N GLU A 78 15.62 -10.95 0.10
CA GLU A 78 14.66 -11.21 1.18
C GLU A 78 14.57 -10.04 2.18
N GLY A 79 15.47 -9.06 2.07
CA GLY A 79 15.53 -7.88 2.90
C GLY A 79 14.82 -6.66 2.28
N ILE A 80 15.51 -5.52 2.29
CA ILE A 80 15.00 -4.24 1.76
C ILE A 80 14.60 -4.37 0.27
N TYR A 81 15.38 -5.07 -0.53
CA TYR A 81 15.13 -5.31 -1.95
C TYR A 81 14.24 -6.53 -2.23
N GLY A 82 13.47 -6.96 -1.24
CA GLY A 82 12.55 -8.08 -1.36
C GLY A 82 11.28 -7.77 -2.15
N THR A 83 10.33 -8.68 -2.09
CA THR A 83 9.07 -8.66 -2.85
C THR A 83 8.33 -7.32 -2.77
N ALA A 84 8.33 -6.65 -1.61
CA ALA A 84 7.62 -5.39 -1.44
C ALA A 84 8.20 -4.26 -2.33
N VAL A 85 9.52 -4.16 -2.43
CA VAL A 85 10.19 -3.17 -3.29
C VAL A 85 10.09 -3.57 -4.75
N ASP A 86 10.24 -4.84 -5.07
CA ASP A 86 10.11 -5.35 -6.45
C ASP A 86 8.71 -5.05 -7.01
N VAL A 87 7.66 -5.41 -6.30
CA VAL A 87 6.27 -5.12 -6.70
C VAL A 87 6.02 -3.62 -6.78
N SER A 88 6.57 -2.83 -5.86
CA SER A 88 6.42 -1.37 -5.88
C SER A 88 7.08 -0.76 -7.11
N ALA A 89 8.29 -1.21 -7.44
CA ALA A 89 9.07 -0.67 -8.56
C ALA A 89 8.57 -1.14 -9.94
N THR A 90 7.87 -2.24 -10.01
CA THR A 90 7.37 -2.82 -11.28
C THR A 90 5.88 -2.60 -11.44
N LEU A 91 5.08 -3.29 -10.64
CA LEU A 91 3.64 -3.34 -10.80
C LEU A 91 2.96 -2.03 -10.36
N ILE A 92 3.22 -1.57 -9.13
CA ILE A 92 2.51 -0.44 -8.55
C ILE A 92 2.78 0.85 -9.32
N ILE A 93 4.02 1.10 -9.74
CA ILE A 93 4.36 2.30 -10.50
C ILE A 93 3.63 2.33 -11.86
N LEU A 94 3.58 1.20 -12.57
CA LEU A 94 2.87 1.11 -13.85
C LEU A 94 1.36 1.34 -13.69
N PHE A 95 0.74 0.75 -12.67
CA PHE A 95 -0.67 0.99 -12.37
C PHE A 95 -0.95 2.42 -11.91
N THR A 96 -0.03 3.05 -11.19
CA THR A 96 -0.15 4.46 -10.80
C THR A 96 -0.15 5.38 -12.03
N ILE A 97 0.76 5.12 -12.98
CA ILE A 97 0.81 5.84 -14.25
C ILE A 97 -0.49 5.61 -15.03
N PHE A 98 -0.92 4.36 -15.16
CA PHE A 98 -2.17 3.99 -15.83
C PHE A 98 -3.38 4.67 -15.19
N GLY A 99 -3.48 4.65 -13.85
CA GLY A 99 -4.53 5.32 -13.09
C GLY A 99 -4.56 6.83 -13.32
N ALA A 100 -3.39 7.47 -13.39
CA ALA A 100 -3.27 8.89 -13.72
C ALA A 100 -3.81 9.17 -15.15
N PHE A 101 -3.43 8.36 -16.13
CA PHE A 101 -3.98 8.47 -17.49
C PHE A 101 -5.51 8.34 -17.50
N LEU A 102 -6.06 7.34 -16.81
CA LEU A 102 -7.51 7.18 -16.72
C LEU A 102 -8.20 8.36 -16.06
N GLN A 103 -7.61 8.92 -15.01
CA GLN A 103 -8.16 10.07 -14.31
C GLN A 103 -8.22 11.32 -15.21
N TYR A 104 -7.14 11.60 -15.95
CA TYR A 104 -7.05 12.78 -16.83
C TYR A 104 -7.74 12.59 -18.18
N SER A 105 -7.97 11.36 -18.65
CA SER A 105 -8.71 11.06 -19.89
C SER A 105 -10.22 11.22 -19.77
N GLY A 106 -10.74 11.46 -18.56
CA GLY A 106 -12.19 11.51 -18.32
C GLY A 106 -12.84 10.14 -18.11
N ALA A 107 -12.05 9.07 -18.05
CA ALA A 107 -12.57 7.71 -17.84
C ALA A 107 -13.32 7.58 -16.51
N GLY A 108 -12.93 8.34 -15.49
CA GLY A 108 -13.64 8.37 -14.21
C GLY A 108 -15.10 8.81 -14.37
N LYS A 109 -15.34 9.87 -15.16
CA LYS A 109 -16.70 10.32 -15.50
C LYS A 109 -17.43 9.26 -16.31
N PHE A 110 -16.79 8.67 -17.31
CA PHE A 110 -17.37 7.59 -18.10
C PHE A 110 -17.82 6.40 -17.23
N TYR A 111 -17.01 5.95 -16.30
CA TYR A 111 -17.36 4.85 -15.38
C TYR A 111 -18.57 5.18 -14.50
N ILE A 112 -18.64 6.43 -14.05
CA ILE A 112 -19.79 6.91 -13.27
C ILE A 112 -21.04 6.91 -14.14
N ASP A 113 -21.00 7.54 -15.30
CA ASP A 113 -22.14 7.65 -16.24
C ASP A 113 -22.59 6.26 -16.72
N PHE A 114 -21.66 5.37 -17.05
CA PHE A 114 -21.93 3.98 -17.39
C PHE A 114 -22.62 3.22 -16.25
N SER A 115 -22.13 3.35 -15.02
CA SER A 115 -22.73 2.70 -13.85
C SER A 115 -24.16 3.18 -13.61
N PHE A 116 -24.43 4.47 -13.87
CA PHE A 116 -25.80 5.03 -13.81
C PHE A 116 -26.69 4.49 -14.89
N SER A 117 -26.22 4.44 -16.12
CA SER A 117 -26.97 3.87 -17.24
C SER A 117 -27.30 2.39 -17.00
N ALA A 118 -26.37 1.63 -16.47
CA ALA A 118 -26.53 0.20 -16.22
C ALA A 118 -27.49 -0.13 -15.07
N MET A 119 -27.51 0.70 -14.00
CA MET A 119 -28.19 0.37 -12.75
C MET A 119 -29.21 1.41 -12.25
N GLY A 120 -29.31 2.56 -12.89
CA GLY A 120 -30.08 3.73 -12.41
C GLY A 120 -31.62 3.60 -12.46
N GLY A 121 -32.19 2.63 -13.16
CA GLY A 121 -33.64 2.50 -13.37
C GLY A 121 -34.43 1.87 -12.21
N LYS A 122 -33.83 1.56 -11.07
CA LYS A 122 -34.51 0.90 -9.93
C LYS A 122 -34.45 1.76 -8.67
N PRO A 123 -35.42 1.63 -7.72
CA PRO A 123 -35.43 2.38 -6.47
C PRO A 123 -34.13 2.22 -5.65
N THR A 124 -33.49 1.04 -5.70
CA THR A 124 -32.18 0.76 -5.07
C THR A 124 -31.00 1.06 -6.00
N GLY A 125 -31.26 1.67 -7.16
CA GLY A 125 -30.28 1.89 -8.23
C GLY A 125 -29.12 2.77 -7.79
N ALA A 126 -29.41 3.86 -7.06
CA ALA A 126 -28.38 4.81 -6.64
C ALA A 126 -27.25 4.15 -5.83
N GLY A 127 -27.58 3.34 -4.81
CA GLY A 127 -26.57 2.64 -4.02
C GLY A 127 -25.77 1.62 -4.82
N ARG A 128 -26.44 0.83 -5.66
CA ARG A 128 -25.77 -0.16 -6.54
C ARG A 128 -24.85 0.52 -7.56
N THR A 129 -25.28 1.64 -8.11
CA THR A 129 -24.49 2.45 -9.03
C THR A 129 -23.20 2.94 -8.37
N VAL A 130 -23.31 3.44 -7.12
CA VAL A 130 -22.15 3.88 -6.36
C VAL A 130 -21.16 2.73 -6.12
N VAL A 131 -21.65 1.55 -5.76
CA VAL A 131 -20.79 0.36 -5.55
C VAL A 131 -20.09 -0.04 -6.86
N LEU A 132 -20.83 -0.11 -7.98
CA LEU A 132 -20.23 -0.45 -9.27
C LEU A 132 -19.21 0.60 -9.73
N ALA A 133 -19.56 1.88 -9.62
CA ALA A 133 -18.66 2.98 -9.99
C ALA A 133 -17.39 2.99 -9.10
N SER A 134 -17.55 2.73 -7.80
CA SER A 134 -16.41 2.60 -6.87
C SER A 134 -15.46 1.49 -7.29
N PHE A 135 -15.99 0.35 -7.67
CA PHE A 135 -15.19 -0.79 -8.11
C PHE A 135 -14.44 -0.50 -9.41
N LEU A 136 -15.14 0.05 -10.41
CA LEU A 136 -14.54 0.39 -11.68
C LEU A 136 -13.48 1.50 -11.59
N LEU A 137 -13.71 2.48 -10.71
CA LEU A 137 -12.76 3.58 -10.50
C LEU A 137 -11.64 3.21 -9.55
N GLY A 138 -11.94 2.38 -8.56
CA GLY A 138 -11.03 2.01 -7.48
C GLY A 138 -9.84 1.18 -7.95
N GLY A 139 -10.08 0.18 -8.81
CA GLY A 139 -9.04 -0.66 -9.35
C GLY A 139 -7.89 0.15 -9.98
N PRO A 140 -8.16 0.94 -11.02
CA PRO A 140 -7.13 1.76 -11.66
C PRO A 140 -6.51 2.82 -10.75
N SER A 141 -7.25 3.37 -9.78
CA SER A 141 -6.73 4.41 -8.90
C SER A 141 -5.76 3.88 -7.84
N GLY A 142 -5.88 2.60 -7.46
CA GLY A 142 -5.07 1.98 -6.41
C GLY A 142 -5.21 2.62 -5.02
N SER A 143 -6.09 3.61 -4.85
CA SER A 143 -6.26 4.36 -3.61
C SER A 143 -7.72 4.45 -3.19
N GLY A 144 -8.08 3.79 -2.09
CA GLY A 144 -9.44 3.86 -1.53
C GLY A 144 -9.85 5.26 -1.12
N VAL A 145 -8.94 6.06 -0.59
CA VAL A 145 -9.19 7.45 -0.21
C VAL A 145 -9.47 8.31 -1.45
N ALA A 146 -8.63 8.23 -2.47
CA ALA A 146 -8.81 8.97 -3.72
C ALA A 146 -10.14 8.60 -4.39
N THR A 147 -10.47 7.30 -4.45
CA THR A 147 -11.74 6.80 -4.99
C THR A 147 -12.93 7.35 -4.21
N THR A 148 -12.90 7.29 -2.89
CA THR A 148 -13.98 7.78 -2.02
C THR A 148 -14.19 9.28 -2.19
N VAL A 149 -13.14 10.09 -2.26
CA VAL A 149 -13.23 11.55 -2.44
C VAL A 149 -13.77 11.90 -3.83
N THR A 150 -13.19 11.28 -4.87
CA THR A 150 -13.59 11.55 -6.26
C THR A 150 -15.05 11.15 -6.50
N LEU A 151 -15.42 9.94 -6.11
CA LEU A 151 -16.79 9.45 -6.28
C LEU A 151 -17.76 10.19 -5.36
N GLY A 152 -17.34 10.50 -4.14
CA GLY A 152 -18.17 11.18 -3.14
C GLY A 152 -18.66 12.55 -3.60
N SER A 153 -17.84 13.31 -4.32
CA SER A 153 -18.22 14.62 -4.85
C SER A 153 -19.42 14.57 -5.80
N VAL A 154 -19.55 13.48 -6.56
CA VAL A 154 -20.63 13.27 -7.53
C VAL A 154 -21.77 12.43 -6.94
N ALA A 155 -21.43 11.34 -6.29
CA ALA A 155 -22.41 10.33 -5.85
C ALA A 155 -23.14 10.70 -4.56
N TYR A 156 -22.53 11.48 -3.65
CA TYR A 156 -23.19 11.88 -2.41
C TYR A 156 -24.48 12.69 -2.63
N PRO A 157 -24.50 13.75 -3.45
CA PRO A 157 -25.73 14.48 -3.76
C PRO A 157 -26.83 13.61 -4.36
N MET A 158 -26.44 12.56 -5.09
CA MET A 158 -27.39 11.66 -5.72
C MET A 158 -27.97 10.65 -4.73
N LEU A 159 -27.15 10.09 -3.83
CA LEU A 159 -27.64 9.25 -2.74
C LEU A 159 -28.62 10.04 -1.84
N ALA A 160 -28.30 11.30 -1.55
CA ALA A 160 -29.18 12.18 -0.79
C ALA A 160 -30.51 12.40 -1.50
N LYS A 161 -30.51 12.65 -2.82
CA LYS A 161 -31.75 12.78 -3.63
C LYS A 161 -32.54 11.48 -3.71
N ALA A 162 -31.87 10.33 -3.63
CA ALA A 162 -32.51 9.01 -3.61
C ALA A 162 -33.04 8.62 -2.22
N GLY A 163 -32.96 9.53 -1.23
CA GLY A 163 -33.50 9.30 0.12
C GLY A 163 -32.58 8.56 1.08
N TYR A 164 -31.29 8.42 0.76
CA TYR A 164 -30.33 7.83 1.70
C TYR A 164 -30.03 8.79 2.85
N GLU A 165 -30.05 8.27 4.06
CA GLU A 165 -29.61 8.99 5.25
C GLU A 165 -28.13 9.36 5.14
N ARG A 166 -27.75 10.50 5.71
CA ARG A 166 -26.38 11.06 5.62
C ARG A 166 -25.30 10.06 6.02
N ASN A 167 -25.50 9.35 7.13
CA ASN A 167 -24.53 8.38 7.63
C ASN A 167 -24.46 7.14 6.75
N ALA A 168 -25.62 6.66 6.24
CA ALA A 168 -25.69 5.53 5.33
C ALA A 168 -25.04 5.86 3.98
N ALA A 169 -25.26 7.05 3.44
CA ALA A 169 -24.63 7.52 2.20
C ALA A 169 -23.10 7.62 2.36
N GLY A 170 -22.63 8.21 3.47
CA GLY A 170 -21.20 8.30 3.78
C GLY A 170 -20.55 6.92 3.98
N GLY A 171 -21.22 6.04 4.70
CA GLY A 171 -20.76 4.67 4.92
C GLY A 171 -20.67 3.86 3.61
N LEU A 172 -21.63 4.02 2.72
CA LEU A 172 -21.63 3.37 1.40
C LEU A 172 -20.47 3.85 0.52
N LEU A 173 -20.17 5.15 0.52
CA LEU A 173 -19.05 5.73 -0.20
C LEU A 173 -17.69 5.26 0.36
N ALA A 174 -17.57 5.23 1.69
CA ALA A 174 -16.36 4.74 2.34
C ALA A 174 -16.14 3.23 2.06
N ALA A 175 -17.21 2.43 2.15
CA ALA A 175 -17.17 1.01 1.79
C ALA A 175 -16.81 0.80 0.31
N GLY A 176 -17.31 1.65 -0.58
CA GLY A 176 -16.97 1.64 -2.00
C GLY A 176 -15.47 1.86 -2.24
N GLY A 177 -14.82 2.72 -1.45
CA GLY A 177 -13.38 2.94 -1.51
C GLY A 177 -12.54 1.68 -1.22
N LEU A 178 -13.08 0.71 -0.47
CA LEU A 178 -12.42 -0.58 -0.24
C LEU A 178 -12.24 -1.39 -1.54
N GLY A 179 -13.06 -1.15 -2.56
CA GLY A 179 -12.91 -1.78 -3.87
C GLY A 179 -11.51 -1.57 -4.48
N ALA A 180 -10.86 -0.44 -4.19
CA ALA A 180 -9.49 -0.17 -4.63
C ALA A 180 -8.45 -1.06 -3.95
N ILE A 181 -8.74 -1.55 -2.75
CA ILE A 181 -7.81 -2.36 -1.95
C ILE A 181 -7.90 -3.83 -2.35
N ILE A 182 -9.09 -4.31 -2.69
CA ILE A 182 -9.36 -5.71 -3.05
C ILE A 182 -9.20 -5.99 -4.55
N SER A 183 -8.89 -4.99 -5.35
CA SER A 183 -8.62 -5.13 -6.79
C SER A 183 -7.13 -4.99 -7.09
N PRO A 184 -6.63 -5.59 -8.18
CA PRO A 184 -5.28 -5.29 -8.65
C PRO A 184 -5.11 -3.77 -8.87
N PRO A 185 -3.93 -3.20 -8.57
CA PRO A 185 -2.66 -3.85 -8.26
C PRO A 185 -2.45 -4.21 -6.78
N VAL A 186 -3.25 -3.65 -5.87
CA VAL A 186 -2.97 -3.75 -4.42
C VAL A 186 -3.07 -5.19 -3.93
N LEU A 187 -4.15 -5.91 -4.31
CA LEU A 187 -4.30 -7.32 -3.92
C LEU A 187 -3.20 -8.19 -4.53
N GLY A 188 -2.85 -7.96 -5.80
CA GLY A 188 -1.78 -8.71 -6.46
C GLY A 188 -0.38 -8.45 -5.89
N ALA A 189 -0.20 -7.35 -5.17
CA ALA A 189 1.05 -7.04 -4.47
C ALA A 189 1.14 -7.72 -3.10
N ALA A 190 0.01 -8.11 -2.52
CA ALA A 190 -0.07 -8.72 -1.19
C ALA A 190 -0.18 -10.25 -1.24
N ALA A 191 -0.36 -10.83 -2.43
CA ALA A 191 -0.46 -12.27 -2.67
C ALA A 191 0.88 -12.87 -3.09
#